data_0a3af50ef8ff8e6f2b7c0d58559caa37
#
_entry.id   0a3af50ef8ff8e6f2b7c0d58559caa37
#
_cell.length_a   1.000
_cell.length_b   1.000
_cell.length_c   1.000
_cell.angle_alpha   90.00
_cell.angle_beta   90.00
_cell.angle_gamma   90.00
#
_symmetry.space_group_name_H-M   'P 1'
#
loop_
_entity.id
_entity.type
_entity.pdbx_description
1 polymer ?
#
loop_
_entity_poly.entity_id
_entity_poly.type
_entity_poly.pdbx_seq_one_letter_code
_entity_poly.pdbx_strand_id
1 'polypeptide(L)'
;MLNDEVEEYLTRNDIVIVPVGTVEMHGGFPLDSETVVSEAFALKMAEACDGLVLTGLPYFYAGATASGRGTVQVSIQEGIRYLTGIAESLLRQGFKRQIYISAHGPAHMTVSPMVRDFMDKTGTPILYMDMIMQLMRNGQDVFKSADTFHAITVGAYDMLGRLEDVPLTTKYEHQEKQSCAEFDDVFALAYQSGSIGYYFGNPKDHMSTPSIPTEERRKELAEEGKETIQVLVERMNVPHIAEQMKNLEAYNQEIAKRCPWVPFAQ
;
A
#
# COMPACT_ATOMS: atom_id res chain seq x y z
N MET A 1 -19.64 8.65 5.86
CA MET A 1 -20.64 7.57 5.71
C MET A 1 -21.34 7.37 7.05
N LEU A 2 -22.64 7.23 7.05
CA LEU A 2 -23.45 6.98 8.24
C LEU A 2 -23.56 5.47 8.51
N ASN A 3 -23.95 5.10 9.74
CA ASN A 3 -24.14 3.69 10.10
C ASN A 3 -25.16 2.98 9.20
N ASP A 4 -26.28 3.62 8.96
CA ASP A 4 -27.36 3.08 8.12
C ASP A 4 -26.90 2.85 6.67
N GLU A 5 -26.02 3.69 6.14
CA GLU A 5 -25.43 3.53 4.81
C GLU A 5 -24.51 2.29 4.75
N VAL A 6 -23.80 2.01 5.84
CA VAL A 6 -22.96 0.80 5.94
C VAL A 6 -23.83 -0.46 6.04
N GLU A 7 -24.92 -0.41 6.81
CA GLU A 7 -25.90 -1.51 6.91
C GLU A 7 -26.52 -1.80 5.55
N GLU A 8 -26.96 -0.78 4.82
CA GLU A 8 -27.48 -0.92 3.47
C GLU A 8 -26.42 -1.50 2.52
N TYR A 9 -25.18 -1.00 2.57
CA TYR A 9 -24.08 -1.50 1.77
C TYR A 9 -23.87 -3.01 1.99
N LEU A 10 -23.82 -3.47 3.23
CA LEU A 10 -23.61 -4.87 3.58
C LEU A 10 -24.73 -5.81 3.12
N THR A 11 -25.89 -5.30 2.70
CA THR A 11 -26.93 -6.13 2.08
C THR A 11 -26.60 -6.56 0.66
N ARG A 12 -25.70 -5.84 -0.02
CA ARG A 12 -25.35 -6.08 -1.43
C ARG A 12 -23.87 -6.39 -1.68
N ASN A 13 -22.97 -5.91 -0.82
CA ASN A 13 -21.54 -6.09 -0.99
C ASN A 13 -20.83 -6.19 0.37
N ASP A 14 -19.66 -6.79 0.43
CA ASP A 14 -18.90 -7.00 1.65
C ASP A 14 -17.39 -6.69 1.46
N ILE A 15 -17.06 -5.92 0.42
CA ILE A 15 -15.70 -5.52 0.08
C ILE A 15 -15.32 -4.28 0.88
N VAL A 16 -14.20 -4.33 1.57
CA VAL A 16 -13.54 -3.17 2.17
C VAL A 16 -12.09 -3.12 1.79
N ILE A 17 -11.60 -1.94 1.40
CA ILE A 17 -10.21 -1.71 1.06
C ILE A 17 -9.56 -0.92 2.18
N VAL A 18 -8.43 -1.40 2.66
CA VAL A 18 -7.71 -0.86 3.81
C VAL A 18 -6.34 -0.37 3.33
N PRO A 19 -6.19 0.95 3.12
CA PRO A 19 -4.88 1.51 2.77
C PRO A 19 -3.97 1.55 3.98
N VAL A 20 -2.78 0.94 3.83
CA VAL A 20 -1.73 0.86 4.84
C VAL A 20 -0.53 1.66 4.33
N GLY A 21 -0.11 2.64 5.08
CA GLY A 21 1.00 3.51 4.70
C GLY A 21 2.00 3.74 5.81
N THR A 22 2.79 4.77 5.66
CA THR A 22 3.69 5.26 6.71
C THR A 22 3.73 6.78 6.73
N VAL A 23 4.30 7.31 7.80
CA VAL A 23 4.79 8.69 7.90
C VAL A 23 6.29 8.62 8.06
N GLU A 24 7.02 8.89 6.98
CA GLU A 24 8.47 8.75 6.93
C GLU A 24 9.14 9.79 6.03
N MET A 25 10.46 9.97 6.18
CA MET A 25 11.21 10.82 5.28
C MET A 25 11.06 10.34 3.83
N HIS A 26 10.70 11.24 2.91
CA HIS A 26 10.35 10.89 1.53
C HIS A 26 10.93 11.88 0.50
N GLY A 27 12.19 12.25 0.66
CA GLY A 27 12.87 13.21 -0.21
C GLY A 27 12.22 14.59 -0.15
N GLY A 28 11.83 15.12 -1.30
CA GLY A 28 11.13 16.41 -1.43
C GLY A 28 9.62 16.34 -1.31
N PHE A 29 9.05 15.17 -1.02
CA PHE A 29 7.63 15.00 -0.77
C PHE A 29 7.26 15.11 0.70
N PRO A 30 5.98 15.38 1.03
CA PRO A 30 5.51 15.30 2.41
C PRO A 30 5.71 13.91 3.01
N LEU A 31 5.84 13.83 4.33
CA LEU A 31 6.18 12.60 5.05
C LEU A 31 5.11 11.49 4.93
N ASP A 32 3.88 11.84 4.62
CA ASP A 32 2.74 10.91 4.50
C ASP A 32 2.48 10.42 3.07
N SER A 33 3.42 10.64 2.15
CA SER A 33 3.26 10.35 0.73
C SER A 33 2.81 8.91 0.43
N GLU A 34 3.38 7.92 1.08
CA GLU A 34 3.00 6.53 0.86
C GLU A 34 1.61 6.18 1.40
N THR A 35 1.17 6.87 2.47
CA THR A 35 -0.21 6.79 2.96
C THR A 35 -1.18 7.38 1.93
N VAL A 36 -0.87 8.57 1.41
CA VAL A 36 -1.67 9.27 0.40
C VAL A 36 -1.77 8.46 -0.90
N VAL A 37 -0.67 7.90 -1.37
CA VAL A 37 -0.66 7.03 -2.56
C VAL A 37 -1.51 5.78 -2.33
N SER A 38 -1.35 5.11 -1.18
CA SER A 38 -2.14 3.93 -0.84
C SER A 38 -3.63 4.23 -0.79
N GLU A 39 -4.02 5.38 -0.24
CA GLU A 39 -5.41 5.83 -0.15
C GLU A 39 -6.00 6.18 -1.51
N ALA A 40 -5.25 6.86 -2.38
CA ALA A 40 -5.68 7.19 -3.74
C ALA A 40 -5.95 5.93 -4.58
N PHE A 41 -5.07 4.93 -4.52
CA PHE A 41 -5.32 3.64 -5.16
C PHE A 41 -6.53 2.93 -4.57
N ALA A 42 -6.67 2.92 -3.24
CA ALA A 42 -7.82 2.29 -2.57
C ALA A 42 -9.15 2.91 -3.02
N LEU A 43 -9.23 4.23 -3.16
CA LEU A 43 -10.42 4.93 -3.66
C LEU A 43 -10.75 4.52 -5.10
N LYS A 44 -9.76 4.47 -5.99
CA LYS A 44 -9.98 4.03 -7.38
C LYS A 44 -10.36 2.57 -7.49
N MET A 45 -9.79 1.71 -6.67
CA MET A 45 -10.18 0.31 -6.59
C MET A 45 -11.62 0.14 -6.09
N ALA A 46 -12.02 0.93 -5.08
CA ALA A 46 -13.37 0.91 -4.55
C ALA A 46 -14.41 1.37 -5.58
N GLU A 47 -14.13 2.43 -6.34
CA GLU A 47 -14.96 2.86 -7.47
C GLU A 47 -15.18 1.72 -8.48
N ALA A 48 -14.14 0.92 -8.76
CA ALA A 48 -14.21 -0.16 -9.73
C ALA A 48 -15.04 -1.38 -9.26
N CYS A 49 -15.19 -1.59 -7.95
CA CYS A 49 -15.83 -2.80 -7.40
C CYS A 49 -17.02 -2.51 -6.45
N ASP A 50 -17.54 -1.31 -6.41
CA ASP A 50 -18.53 -0.85 -5.41
C ASP A 50 -18.07 -1.18 -3.98
N GLY A 51 -16.80 -0.90 -3.67
CA GLY A 51 -16.19 -1.19 -2.37
C GLY A 51 -16.25 -0.01 -1.42
N LEU A 52 -16.05 -0.27 -0.11
CA LEU A 52 -15.78 0.77 0.86
C LEU A 52 -14.29 0.92 1.12
N VAL A 53 -13.87 2.12 1.54
CA VAL A 53 -12.48 2.41 1.89
C VAL A 53 -12.42 2.88 3.34
N LEU A 54 -11.51 2.31 4.13
CA LEU A 54 -11.12 2.90 5.40
C LEU A 54 -10.19 4.09 5.16
N THR A 55 -10.21 5.06 6.07
CA THR A 55 -9.18 6.12 6.09
C THR A 55 -7.79 5.49 6.16
N GLY A 56 -6.83 6.06 5.47
CA GLY A 56 -5.45 5.55 5.44
C GLY A 56 -4.86 5.38 6.83
N LEU A 57 -4.16 4.27 7.03
CA LEU A 57 -3.51 3.92 8.30
C LEU A 57 -2.04 4.29 8.23
N PRO A 58 -1.57 5.38 8.90
CA PRO A 58 -0.29 6.00 8.56
C PRO A 58 0.91 5.53 9.41
N TYR A 59 0.73 4.73 10.45
CA TYR A 59 1.80 4.47 11.41
C TYR A 59 2.15 2.98 11.50
N PHE A 60 3.17 2.59 10.74
CA PHE A 60 3.69 1.21 10.70
C PHE A 60 5.22 1.18 10.75
N TYR A 61 5.80 0.03 10.42
CA TYR A 61 7.23 -0.15 10.38
C TYR A 61 7.83 0.55 9.16
N ALA A 62 8.54 1.64 9.41
CA ALA A 62 9.15 2.47 8.36
C ALA A 62 10.50 1.92 7.85
N GLY A 63 11.16 1.07 8.63
CA GLY A 63 12.43 0.45 8.22
C GLY A 63 13.62 1.40 8.25
N ALA A 64 14.38 1.44 7.15
CA ALA A 64 15.62 2.21 7.07
C ALA A 64 15.44 3.73 7.20
N THR A 65 14.23 4.23 6.91
CA THR A 65 13.88 5.66 6.99
C THR A 65 13.69 6.16 8.42
N ALA A 66 13.70 5.26 9.42
CA ALA A 66 13.62 5.62 10.84
C ALA A 66 14.75 6.57 11.31
N SER A 67 15.84 6.71 10.55
CA SER A 67 16.88 7.72 10.79
C SER A 67 16.44 9.16 10.45
N GLY A 68 15.39 9.35 9.66
CA GLY A 68 14.86 10.66 9.26
C GLY A 68 14.01 11.30 10.35
N ARG A 69 14.19 12.61 10.57
CA ARG A 69 13.35 13.36 11.51
C ARG A 69 11.93 13.47 10.96
N GLY A 70 10.94 13.25 11.82
CA GLY A 70 9.53 13.23 11.46
C GLY A 70 9.02 11.84 11.06
N THR A 71 9.90 10.87 10.81
CA THR A 71 9.51 9.46 10.64
C THR A 71 8.96 8.92 11.95
N VAL A 72 7.77 8.31 11.88
CA VAL A 72 7.11 7.66 13.01
C VAL A 72 7.09 6.15 12.78
N GLN A 73 7.93 5.44 13.53
CA GLN A 73 8.05 4.00 13.38
C GLN A 73 7.35 3.25 14.51
N VAL A 74 6.53 2.28 14.13
CA VAL A 74 5.94 1.27 15.01
C VAL A 74 6.66 -0.06 14.75
N SER A 75 6.84 -0.89 15.78
CA SER A 75 7.46 -2.21 15.56
C SER A 75 6.59 -3.12 14.68
N ILE A 76 7.22 -4.04 13.97
CA ILE A 76 6.52 -5.02 13.12
C ILE A 76 5.44 -5.76 13.91
N GLN A 77 5.75 -6.22 15.11
CA GLN A 77 4.81 -6.99 15.94
C GLN A 77 3.60 -6.17 16.39
N GLU A 78 3.82 -4.90 16.75
CA GLU A 78 2.70 -4.00 17.11
C GLU A 78 1.81 -3.71 15.89
N GLY A 79 2.41 -3.51 14.73
CA GLY A 79 1.68 -3.34 13.48
C GLY A 79 0.83 -4.55 13.13
N ILE A 80 1.36 -5.77 13.27
CA ILE A 80 0.61 -7.03 13.08
C ILE A 80 -0.59 -7.08 14.03
N ARG A 81 -0.38 -6.84 15.33
CA ARG A 81 -1.46 -6.86 16.33
C ARG A 81 -2.56 -5.84 16.03
N TYR A 82 -2.17 -4.64 15.64
CA TYR A 82 -3.09 -3.58 15.29
C TYR A 82 -3.96 -3.93 14.07
N LEU A 83 -3.33 -4.39 12.98
CA LEU A 83 -4.05 -4.80 11.76
C LEU A 83 -4.94 -6.03 12.02
N THR A 84 -4.50 -6.99 12.82
CA THR A 84 -5.33 -8.15 13.20
C THR A 84 -6.60 -7.70 13.91
N GLY A 85 -6.48 -6.76 14.85
CA GLY A 85 -7.64 -6.21 15.56
C GLY A 85 -8.65 -5.52 14.63
N ILE A 86 -8.16 -4.78 13.63
CA ILE A 86 -8.98 -4.17 12.58
C ILE A 86 -9.66 -5.25 11.74
N ALA A 87 -8.90 -6.22 11.24
CA ALA A 87 -9.41 -7.28 10.39
C ALA A 87 -10.52 -8.11 11.06
N GLU A 88 -10.32 -8.47 12.32
CA GLU A 88 -11.32 -9.18 13.12
C GLU A 88 -12.57 -8.34 13.38
N SER A 89 -12.39 -7.04 13.63
CA SER A 89 -13.52 -6.13 13.81
C SER A 89 -14.37 -6.01 12.54
N LEU A 90 -13.72 -5.87 11.39
CA LEU A 90 -14.38 -5.82 10.09
C LEU A 90 -15.10 -7.14 9.77
N LEU A 91 -14.47 -8.28 10.05
CA LEU A 91 -15.08 -9.60 9.83
C LEU A 91 -16.36 -9.78 10.67
N ARG A 92 -16.32 -9.39 11.96
CA ARG A 92 -17.50 -9.46 12.84
C ARG A 92 -18.66 -8.61 12.35
N GLN A 93 -18.39 -7.55 11.59
CA GLN A 93 -19.41 -6.67 11.00
C GLN A 93 -19.93 -7.17 9.65
N GLY A 94 -19.33 -8.21 9.06
CA GLY A 94 -19.76 -8.78 7.79
C GLY A 94 -18.85 -8.46 6.60
N PHE A 95 -17.79 -7.66 6.77
CA PHE A 95 -16.80 -7.40 5.73
C PHE A 95 -15.87 -8.60 5.55
N LYS A 96 -16.24 -9.51 4.66
CA LYS A 96 -15.44 -10.73 4.41
C LYS A 96 -14.35 -10.52 3.38
N ARG A 97 -14.57 -9.68 2.36
CA ARG A 97 -13.59 -9.36 1.31
C ARG A 97 -12.80 -8.14 1.70
N GLN A 98 -11.78 -8.35 2.53
CA GLN A 98 -10.87 -7.29 2.96
C GLN A 98 -9.63 -7.28 2.08
N ILE A 99 -9.34 -6.13 1.45
CA ILE A 99 -8.16 -5.94 0.59
C ILE A 99 -7.27 -4.89 1.24
N TYR A 100 -6.12 -5.29 1.71
CA TYR A 100 -5.08 -4.42 2.25
C TYR A 100 -4.16 -4.00 1.12
N ILE A 101 -3.89 -2.71 1.00
CA ILE A 101 -3.05 -2.17 -0.07
C ILE A 101 -2.01 -1.22 0.52
N SER A 102 -0.77 -1.29 0.02
CA SER A 102 0.29 -0.40 0.47
C SER A 102 1.24 -0.02 -0.67
N ALA A 103 1.60 1.25 -0.73
CA ALA A 103 2.70 1.77 -1.54
C ALA A 103 4.04 1.77 -0.79
N HIS A 104 4.05 1.37 0.48
CA HIS A 104 5.23 1.30 1.33
C HIS A 104 5.95 -0.05 1.17
N GLY A 105 7.20 -0.03 0.73
CA GLY A 105 7.96 -1.27 0.48
C GLY A 105 8.01 -2.23 1.68
N PRO A 106 8.42 -1.79 2.89
CA PRO A 106 8.47 -2.64 4.08
C PRO A 106 7.12 -3.12 4.63
N ALA A 107 5.97 -2.65 4.11
CA ALA A 107 4.65 -3.06 4.59
C ALA A 107 4.42 -4.58 4.51
N HIS A 108 5.09 -5.27 3.57
CA HIS A 108 5.01 -6.72 3.46
C HIS A 108 5.47 -7.44 4.75
N MET A 109 6.36 -6.85 5.54
CA MET A 109 6.82 -7.43 6.81
C MET A 109 5.74 -7.43 7.89
N THR A 110 4.76 -6.57 7.78
CA THR A 110 3.64 -6.43 8.73
C THR A 110 2.37 -7.06 8.18
N VAL A 111 1.99 -6.71 6.95
CA VAL A 111 0.69 -7.11 6.38
C VAL A 111 0.69 -8.57 5.93
N SER A 112 1.76 -9.07 5.32
CA SER A 112 1.80 -10.46 4.83
C SER A 112 1.66 -11.50 5.95
N PRO A 113 2.40 -11.44 7.07
CA PRO A 113 2.19 -12.38 8.17
C PRO A 113 0.79 -12.23 8.78
N MET A 114 0.29 -11.01 8.95
CA MET A 114 -1.06 -10.77 9.45
C MET A 114 -2.13 -11.47 8.60
N VAL A 115 -2.05 -11.36 7.27
CA VAL A 115 -2.98 -12.02 6.33
C VAL A 115 -2.94 -13.53 6.49
N ARG A 116 -1.76 -14.13 6.68
CA ARG A 116 -1.61 -15.58 6.87
C ARG A 116 -2.18 -16.04 8.20
N ASP A 117 -1.81 -15.37 9.30
CA ASP A 117 -2.32 -15.69 10.64
C ASP A 117 -3.84 -15.53 10.71
N PHE A 118 -4.38 -14.51 10.04
CA PHE A 118 -5.83 -14.27 9.97
C PHE A 118 -6.55 -15.42 9.26
N MET A 119 -6.01 -15.89 8.13
CA MET A 119 -6.55 -17.04 7.42
C MET A 119 -6.54 -18.29 8.29
N ASP A 120 -5.43 -18.59 8.96
CA ASP A 120 -5.30 -19.75 9.82
C ASP A 120 -6.24 -19.70 11.02
N LYS A 121 -6.57 -18.52 11.51
CA LYS A 121 -7.51 -18.30 12.63
C LYS A 121 -8.98 -18.36 12.24
N THR A 122 -9.33 -17.84 11.06
CA THR A 122 -10.73 -17.55 10.72
C THR A 122 -11.27 -18.38 9.56
N GLY A 123 -10.40 -18.95 8.74
CA GLY A 123 -10.76 -19.59 7.47
C GLY A 123 -11.22 -18.62 6.37
N THR A 124 -11.20 -17.32 6.65
CA THR A 124 -11.61 -16.29 5.70
C THR A 124 -10.37 -15.70 5.00
N PRO A 125 -10.24 -15.86 3.69
CA PRO A 125 -9.11 -15.29 2.96
C PRO A 125 -9.28 -13.77 2.83
N ILE A 126 -8.27 -13.04 3.28
CA ILE A 126 -8.09 -11.61 3.03
C ILE A 126 -6.86 -11.41 2.15
N LEU A 127 -6.79 -10.30 1.43
CA LEU A 127 -5.74 -10.07 0.43
C LEU A 127 -4.83 -8.92 0.86
N TYR A 128 -3.53 -9.09 0.67
CA TYR A 128 -2.56 -7.99 0.66
C TYR A 128 -2.05 -7.75 -0.76
N MET A 129 -2.10 -6.50 -1.19
CA MET A 129 -1.57 -6.02 -2.46
C MET A 129 -0.44 -5.04 -2.21
N ASP A 130 0.78 -5.47 -2.50
CA ASP A 130 1.96 -4.62 -2.52
C ASP A 130 1.98 -3.83 -3.84
N MET A 131 1.78 -2.51 -3.77
CA MET A 131 1.70 -1.66 -4.95
C MET A 131 3.02 -1.56 -5.68
N ILE A 132 4.15 -1.57 -4.97
CA ILE A 132 5.48 -1.53 -5.60
C ILE A 132 5.67 -2.77 -6.48
N MET A 133 5.31 -3.95 -5.96
CA MET A 133 5.37 -5.20 -6.73
C MET A 133 4.38 -5.22 -7.89
N GLN A 134 3.18 -4.65 -7.71
CA GLN A 134 2.20 -4.52 -8.79
C GLN A 134 2.70 -3.58 -9.89
N LEU A 135 3.30 -2.47 -9.53
CA LEU A 135 3.93 -1.53 -10.47
C LEU A 135 5.04 -2.22 -11.27
N MET A 136 5.91 -2.98 -10.62
CA MET A 136 6.98 -3.73 -11.28
C MET A 136 6.45 -4.81 -12.23
N ARG A 137 5.38 -5.49 -11.86
CA ARG A 137 4.82 -6.63 -12.61
C ARG A 137 3.89 -6.20 -13.74
N ASN A 138 3.01 -5.26 -13.49
CA ASN A 138 1.92 -4.88 -14.39
C ASN A 138 2.09 -3.49 -15.01
N GLY A 139 3.07 -2.73 -14.58
CA GLY A 139 3.29 -1.36 -14.97
C GLY A 139 4.54 -1.10 -15.81
N GLN A 140 5.26 -2.13 -16.26
CA GLN A 140 6.55 -1.96 -16.95
C GLN A 140 6.47 -1.08 -18.21
N ASP A 141 5.37 -1.10 -18.95
CA ASP A 141 5.13 -0.24 -20.09
C ASP A 141 4.61 1.16 -19.73
N VAL A 142 4.08 1.31 -18.53
CA VAL A 142 3.61 2.59 -17.94
C VAL A 142 4.75 3.30 -17.23
N PHE A 143 5.65 2.55 -16.59
CA PHE A 143 6.85 3.04 -15.92
C PHE A 143 7.93 3.43 -16.93
N LYS A 144 7.81 4.62 -17.49
CA LYS A 144 8.76 5.10 -18.50
C LYS A 144 9.99 5.77 -17.92
N SER A 145 9.92 6.24 -16.67
CA SER A 145 11.01 6.94 -15.99
C SER A 145 10.76 7.01 -14.47
N ALA A 146 11.76 7.45 -13.69
CA ALA A 146 11.58 7.79 -12.28
C ALA A 146 10.50 8.87 -12.07
N ASP A 147 10.30 9.74 -13.07
CA ASP A 147 9.27 10.78 -13.02
C ASP A 147 7.84 10.21 -12.98
N THR A 148 7.62 9.00 -13.48
CA THR A 148 6.30 8.34 -13.38
C THR A 148 5.91 8.09 -11.92
N PHE A 149 6.88 7.71 -11.07
CA PHE A 149 6.61 7.52 -9.65
C PHE A 149 6.31 8.85 -8.96
N HIS A 150 7.02 9.91 -9.33
CA HIS A 150 6.73 11.26 -8.87
C HIS A 150 5.33 11.72 -9.32
N ALA A 151 4.96 11.47 -10.57
CA ALA A 151 3.63 11.79 -11.08
C ALA A 151 2.53 11.06 -10.31
N ILE A 152 2.68 9.76 -10.06
CA ILE A 152 1.73 8.99 -9.23
C ILE A 152 1.55 9.64 -7.86
N THR A 153 2.64 10.04 -7.21
CA THR A 153 2.58 10.69 -5.90
C THR A 153 1.83 12.01 -5.98
N VAL A 154 2.17 12.89 -6.95
CA VAL A 154 1.49 14.19 -7.13
C VAL A 154 0.01 13.99 -7.48
N GLY A 155 -0.30 13.03 -8.36
CA GLY A 155 -1.66 12.67 -8.72
C GLY A 155 -2.49 12.16 -7.54
N ALA A 156 -1.89 11.38 -6.65
CA ALA A 156 -2.52 10.91 -5.44
C ALA A 156 -2.90 12.06 -4.49
N TYR A 157 -2.01 13.04 -4.31
CA TYR A 157 -2.33 14.25 -3.55
C TYR A 157 -3.50 15.03 -4.16
N ASP A 158 -3.53 15.19 -5.49
CA ASP A 158 -4.62 15.88 -6.17
C ASP A 158 -5.96 15.13 -6.00
N MET A 159 -5.97 13.81 -6.15
CA MET A 159 -7.16 12.97 -5.95
C MET A 159 -7.77 13.12 -4.55
N LEU A 160 -6.94 13.39 -3.54
CA LEU A 160 -7.40 13.63 -2.16
C LEU A 160 -7.67 15.11 -1.86
N GLY A 161 -7.62 16.01 -2.86
CA GLY A 161 -7.81 17.45 -2.68
C GLY A 161 -6.68 18.13 -1.92
N ARG A 162 -5.46 17.58 -1.97
CA ARG A 162 -4.28 18.01 -1.21
C ARG A 162 -3.11 18.39 -2.11
N LEU A 163 -3.37 18.73 -3.37
CA LEU A 163 -2.30 19.08 -4.33
C LEU A 163 -1.34 20.15 -3.80
N GLU A 164 -1.87 21.11 -3.02
CA GLU A 164 -1.10 22.23 -2.47
C GLU A 164 -0.06 21.79 -1.41
N ASP A 165 -0.23 20.60 -0.81
CA ASP A 165 0.73 20.04 0.14
C ASP A 165 2.04 19.62 -0.56
N VAL A 166 2.02 19.38 -1.87
CA VAL A 166 3.21 19.07 -2.65
C VAL A 166 3.97 20.37 -2.94
N PRO A 167 5.19 20.53 -2.40
CA PRO A 167 5.92 21.79 -2.55
C PRO A 167 6.41 22.01 -3.99
N LEU A 168 6.51 23.27 -4.41
CA LEU A 168 7.25 23.62 -5.61
C LEU A 168 8.75 23.46 -5.36
N THR A 169 9.44 22.85 -6.33
CA THR A 169 10.87 22.58 -6.26
C THR A 169 11.55 23.06 -7.54
N THR A 170 12.67 23.77 -7.40
CA THR A 170 13.40 24.33 -8.54
C THR A 170 14.54 23.47 -9.06
N LYS A 171 14.90 22.42 -8.32
CA LYS A 171 15.99 21.51 -8.68
C LYS A 171 15.57 20.07 -8.46
N TYR A 172 15.81 19.26 -9.48
CA TYR A 172 15.85 17.81 -9.34
C TYR A 172 17.17 17.45 -8.67
N GLU A 173 17.12 17.08 -7.40
CA GLU A 173 18.29 16.51 -6.73
C GLU A 173 18.34 15.03 -7.09
N HIS A 174 19.29 14.64 -7.94
CA HIS A 174 19.56 13.23 -8.14
C HIS A 174 19.92 12.62 -6.79
N GLN A 175 19.28 11.50 -6.50
CA GLN A 175 19.66 10.65 -5.40
C GLN A 175 21.09 10.21 -5.68
N GLU A 176 22.04 10.71 -4.92
CA GLU A 176 23.35 10.07 -4.89
C GLU A 176 23.12 8.62 -4.45
N LYS A 177 23.65 7.68 -5.22
CA LYS A 177 23.66 6.27 -4.83
C LYS A 177 24.08 6.20 -3.37
N GLN A 178 23.26 5.52 -2.55
CA GLN A 178 23.61 5.31 -1.15
C GLN A 178 25.11 5.04 -1.05
N SER A 179 25.80 5.80 -0.26
CA SER A 179 27.25 5.72 -0.07
C SER A 179 27.70 4.44 0.66
N CYS A 180 27.08 3.31 0.30
CA CYS A 180 27.24 1.99 0.91
C CYS A 180 27.80 0.98 -0.08
N ALA A 181 28.61 1.39 -1.06
CA ALA A 181 29.25 0.48 -2.02
C ALA A 181 30.00 -0.68 -1.34
N GLU A 182 30.54 -0.44 -0.14
CA GLU A 182 31.18 -1.46 0.71
C GLU A 182 30.19 -2.60 1.14
N PHE A 183 28.88 -2.39 1.04
CA PHE A 183 27.84 -3.34 1.47
C PHE A 183 26.95 -3.81 0.31
N ASP A 184 27.29 -3.50 -0.94
CA ASP A 184 26.46 -3.82 -2.12
C ASP A 184 26.13 -5.32 -2.20
N ASP A 185 27.08 -6.19 -1.90
CA ASP A 185 26.88 -7.64 -1.92
C ASP A 185 25.84 -8.09 -0.86
N VAL A 186 25.87 -7.48 0.33
CA VAL A 186 24.92 -7.78 1.41
C VAL A 186 23.51 -7.31 1.00
N PHE A 187 23.40 -6.12 0.42
CA PHE A 187 22.12 -5.61 -0.07
C PHE A 187 21.57 -6.47 -1.21
N ALA A 188 22.41 -6.89 -2.16
CA ALA A 188 21.99 -7.73 -3.27
C ALA A 188 21.38 -9.05 -2.78
N LEU A 189 21.99 -9.69 -1.78
CA LEU A 189 21.47 -10.91 -1.17
C LEU A 189 20.17 -10.67 -0.40
N ALA A 190 20.07 -9.56 0.33
CA ALA A 190 18.86 -9.20 1.06
C ALA A 190 17.67 -8.98 0.12
N TYR A 191 17.85 -8.32 -1.02
CA TYR A 191 16.81 -8.12 -2.01
C TYR A 191 16.38 -9.40 -2.74
N GLN A 192 17.27 -10.39 -2.84
CA GLN A 192 16.97 -11.65 -3.54
C GLN A 192 16.22 -12.67 -2.67
N SER A 193 16.55 -12.78 -1.41
CA SER A 193 16.13 -13.93 -0.60
C SER A 193 15.88 -13.65 0.87
N GLY A 194 16.05 -12.42 1.35
CA GLY A 194 15.99 -12.15 2.77
C GLY A 194 15.68 -10.71 3.13
N SER A 195 16.11 -10.32 4.30
CA SER A 195 16.11 -8.93 4.73
C SER A 195 17.33 -8.61 5.57
N ILE A 196 17.68 -7.33 5.65
CA ILE A 196 18.79 -6.85 6.46
C ILE A 196 18.37 -5.59 7.21
N GLY A 197 18.84 -5.45 8.46
CA GLY A 197 18.65 -4.22 9.23
C GLY A 197 19.71 -3.19 8.88
N TYR A 198 19.28 -2.00 8.48
CA TYR A 198 20.12 -0.84 8.23
C TYR A 198 19.32 0.45 8.35
N TYR A 199 20.00 1.58 8.36
CA TYR A 199 19.39 2.90 8.32
C TYR A 199 20.03 3.74 7.22
N PHE A 200 19.26 4.61 6.58
CA PHE A 200 19.81 5.61 5.66
C PHE A 200 20.70 6.59 6.44
N GLY A 201 21.90 6.83 5.93
CA GLY A 201 22.84 7.77 6.53
C GLY A 201 22.45 9.23 6.29
N ASN A 202 21.76 9.49 5.19
CA ASN A 202 21.30 10.81 4.79
C ASN A 202 19.79 10.79 4.48
N PRO A 203 18.99 11.71 5.02
CA PRO A 203 17.55 11.82 4.69
C PRO A 203 17.25 11.97 3.20
N LYS A 204 18.19 12.39 2.38
CA LYS A 204 18.04 12.52 0.92
C LYS A 204 18.25 11.20 0.16
N ASP A 205 18.74 10.16 0.81
CA ASP A 205 19.10 8.89 0.17
C ASP A 205 17.87 8.01 -0.14
N HIS A 206 16.70 8.31 0.42
CA HIS A 206 15.52 7.48 0.25
C HIS A 206 14.80 7.73 -1.10
N MET A 207 14.47 8.97 -1.39
CA MET A 207 13.77 9.35 -2.62
C MET A 207 14.37 10.61 -3.24
N SER A 208 14.45 10.63 -4.57
CA SER A 208 14.79 11.86 -5.30
C SER A 208 13.67 12.89 -5.19
N THR A 209 14.06 14.16 -5.22
CA THR A 209 13.11 15.27 -5.27
C THR A 209 12.67 15.51 -6.71
N PRO A 210 11.37 15.55 -7.03
CA PRO A 210 10.90 15.88 -8.37
C PRO A 210 11.22 17.33 -8.72
N SER A 211 11.37 17.63 -10.02
CA SER A 211 11.44 19.01 -10.51
C SER A 211 10.03 19.55 -10.74
N ILE A 212 9.58 20.43 -9.88
CA ILE A 212 8.25 21.08 -9.93
C ILE A 212 8.45 22.60 -9.83
N PRO A 213 8.98 23.25 -10.87
CA PRO A 213 9.34 24.67 -10.77
C PRO A 213 8.14 25.62 -10.78
N THR A 214 6.97 25.18 -11.25
CA THR A 214 5.77 26.03 -11.38
C THR A 214 4.49 25.26 -11.02
N GLU A 215 3.43 26.01 -10.75
CA GLU A 215 2.08 25.49 -10.53
C GLU A 215 1.54 24.70 -11.73
N GLU A 216 1.85 25.17 -12.94
CA GLU A 216 1.45 24.49 -14.18
C GLU A 216 2.08 23.11 -14.24
N ARG A 217 3.40 23.01 -13.95
CA ARG A 217 4.08 21.70 -13.94
C ARG A 217 3.54 20.77 -12.86
N ARG A 218 3.19 21.31 -11.70
CA ARG A 218 2.55 20.53 -10.62
C ARG A 218 1.22 19.92 -11.07
N LYS A 219 0.38 20.72 -11.75
CA LYS A 219 -0.90 20.25 -12.29
C LYS A 219 -0.72 19.22 -13.42
N GLU A 220 0.24 19.44 -14.32
CA GLU A 220 0.56 18.46 -15.38
C GLU A 220 0.96 17.12 -14.78
N LEU A 221 1.85 17.12 -13.79
CA LEU A 221 2.25 15.88 -13.09
C LEU A 221 1.06 15.21 -12.37
N ALA A 222 0.15 16.03 -11.80
CA ALA A 222 -1.04 15.50 -11.17
C ALA A 222 -1.93 14.75 -12.17
N GLU A 223 -2.18 15.32 -13.35
CA GLU A 223 -2.96 14.67 -14.41
C GLU A 223 -2.26 13.38 -14.90
N GLU A 224 -0.96 13.44 -15.22
CA GLU A 224 -0.17 12.27 -15.60
C GLU A 224 -0.26 11.14 -14.54
N GLY A 225 -0.22 11.51 -13.25
CA GLY A 225 -0.31 10.58 -12.13
C GLY A 225 -1.70 9.95 -11.99
N LYS A 226 -2.75 10.75 -12.10
CA LYS A 226 -4.15 10.26 -12.04
C LYS A 226 -4.45 9.27 -13.18
N GLU A 227 -4.03 9.61 -14.40
CA GLU A 227 -4.15 8.72 -15.56
C GLU A 227 -3.41 7.40 -15.33
N THR A 228 -2.20 7.47 -14.78
CA THR A 228 -1.39 6.28 -14.46
C THR A 228 -2.07 5.41 -13.41
N ILE A 229 -2.59 5.99 -12.32
CA ILE A 229 -3.34 5.28 -11.28
C ILE A 229 -4.56 4.59 -11.89
N GLN A 230 -5.32 5.29 -12.75
CA GLN A 230 -6.49 4.74 -13.41
C GLN A 230 -6.15 3.51 -14.25
N VAL A 231 -5.14 3.60 -15.11
CA VAL A 231 -4.68 2.49 -15.97
C VAL A 231 -4.24 1.28 -15.14
N LEU A 232 -3.51 1.51 -14.06
CA LEU A 232 -3.05 0.43 -13.19
C LEU A 232 -4.19 -0.28 -12.48
N VAL A 233 -5.17 0.46 -11.97
CA VAL A 233 -6.35 -0.11 -11.30
C VAL A 233 -7.21 -0.91 -12.29
N GLU A 234 -7.40 -0.42 -13.52
CA GLU A 234 -8.10 -1.16 -14.57
C GLU A 234 -7.43 -2.52 -14.87
N ARG A 235 -6.10 -2.55 -14.95
CA ARG A 235 -5.33 -3.78 -15.16
C ARG A 235 -5.41 -4.77 -14.00
N MET A 236 -5.60 -4.27 -12.77
CA MET A 236 -5.79 -5.13 -11.60
C MET A 236 -7.10 -5.89 -11.64
N ASN A 237 -8.11 -5.38 -12.33
CA ASN A 237 -9.43 -5.99 -12.44
C ASN A 237 -10.02 -6.41 -11.06
N VAL A 238 -10.15 -5.44 -10.17
CA VAL A 238 -10.57 -5.65 -8.76
C VAL A 238 -11.88 -6.43 -8.62
N PRO A 239 -12.92 -6.21 -9.47
CA PRO A 239 -14.14 -7.01 -9.42
C PRO A 239 -13.87 -8.51 -9.61
N HIS A 240 -12.99 -8.88 -10.53
CA HIS A 240 -12.59 -10.27 -10.73
C HIS A 240 -11.82 -10.83 -9.52
N ILE A 241 -10.93 -10.03 -8.92
CA ILE A 241 -10.20 -10.41 -7.69
C ILE A 241 -11.21 -10.70 -6.56
N ALA A 242 -12.19 -9.84 -6.35
CA ALA A 242 -13.22 -10.03 -5.33
C ALA A 242 -14.03 -11.32 -5.54
N GLU A 243 -14.38 -11.64 -6.77
CA GLU A 243 -15.02 -12.91 -7.11
C GLU A 243 -14.11 -14.12 -6.84
N GLN A 244 -12.82 -14.02 -7.19
CA GLN A 244 -11.86 -15.08 -6.90
C GLN A 244 -11.65 -15.28 -5.39
N MET A 245 -11.75 -14.23 -4.58
CA MET A 245 -11.69 -14.36 -3.11
C MET A 245 -12.88 -15.17 -2.56
N LYS A 246 -14.10 -15.02 -3.11
CA LYS A 246 -15.27 -15.86 -2.76
C LYS A 246 -15.03 -17.32 -3.12
N ASN A 247 -14.51 -17.56 -4.33
CA ASN A 247 -14.19 -18.91 -4.79
C ASN A 247 -13.09 -19.55 -3.92
N LEU A 248 -12.09 -18.78 -3.52
CA LEU A 248 -11.03 -19.24 -2.63
C LEU A 248 -11.57 -19.59 -1.23
N GLU A 249 -12.49 -18.80 -0.67
CA GLU A 249 -13.16 -19.12 0.60
C GLU A 249 -13.87 -20.47 0.52
N ALA A 250 -14.67 -20.68 -0.52
CA ALA A 250 -15.37 -21.95 -0.75
C ALA A 250 -14.39 -23.13 -0.91
N TYR A 251 -13.31 -22.95 -1.67
CA TYR A 251 -12.26 -23.97 -1.84
C TYR A 251 -11.61 -24.33 -0.51
N ASN A 252 -11.26 -23.34 0.32
CA ASN A 252 -10.65 -23.59 1.63
C ASN A 252 -11.59 -24.36 2.57
N GLN A 253 -12.90 -24.08 2.52
CA GLN A 253 -13.89 -24.85 3.30
C GLN A 253 -13.94 -26.34 2.86
N GLU A 254 -13.83 -26.62 1.57
CA GLU A 254 -13.75 -28.00 1.09
C GLU A 254 -12.42 -28.68 1.50
N ILE A 255 -11.32 -27.94 1.52
CA ILE A 255 -10.04 -28.47 2.05
C ILE A 255 -10.18 -28.82 3.54
N ALA A 256 -10.81 -27.95 4.36
CA ALA A 256 -11.00 -28.21 5.78
C ALA A 256 -11.82 -29.48 6.05
N LYS A 257 -12.83 -29.78 5.24
CA LYS A 257 -13.61 -31.04 5.35
C LYS A 257 -12.75 -32.27 5.08
N ARG A 258 -11.80 -32.20 4.14
CA ARG A 258 -10.89 -33.31 3.78
C ARG A 258 -9.65 -33.39 4.67
N CYS A 259 -9.25 -32.27 5.24
CA CYS A 259 -8.04 -32.09 6.02
C CYS A 259 -8.38 -31.39 7.36
N PRO A 260 -9.07 -32.06 8.30
CA PRO A 260 -9.57 -31.44 9.54
C PRO A 260 -8.46 -30.98 10.49
N TRP A 261 -7.21 -31.20 10.14
CA TRP A 261 -6.04 -30.72 10.88
C TRP A 261 -5.52 -29.34 10.41
N VAL A 262 -6.13 -28.71 9.41
CA VAL A 262 -5.77 -27.31 9.08
C VAL A 262 -6.21 -26.38 10.21
N PRO A 263 -5.45 -25.30 10.51
CA PRO A 263 -5.65 -24.53 11.74
C PRO A 263 -7.09 -24.04 11.97
N PHE A 264 -7.72 -23.47 10.96
CA PHE A 264 -9.08 -22.93 11.10
C PHE A 264 -10.20 -23.98 11.13
N ALA A 265 -9.89 -25.24 10.89
CA ALA A 265 -10.86 -26.35 10.98
C ALA A 265 -10.96 -26.93 12.39
N GLN A 266 -10.09 -26.49 13.30
CA GLN A 266 -10.06 -26.88 14.71
C GLN A 266 -10.87 -25.89 15.53
#